data_af2d815c43a49e28961f11fed55ac9df
#
_entry.id   af2d815c43a49e28961f11fed55ac9df
#
_cell.length_a   1.000
_cell.length_b   1.000
_cell.length_c   1.000
_cell.angle_alpha   90.00
_cell.angle_beta   90.00
_cell.angle_gamma   90.00
#
_symmetry.space_group_name_H-M   'P 1'
#
loop_
_entity.id
_entity.type
_entity.pdbx_description
1 polymer ?
#
loop_
_entity_poly.entity_id
_entity_poly.type
_entity_poly.pdbx_seq_one_letter_code
_entity_poly.pdbx_strand_id
1 'polypeptide(L)'
;SMIANEGLDSFVFGSGRLLDDLIQYVYSGENCRLILMGDVAQLPPVMQTESPALNPEILRGYNLQVWEIALTQVVRQSEDSGILFNATRLRDALRNHTVEIFPKLQLKGFSDFTKVNGDELIEEISSAYSRNGMEETMIISRSNKRATIYNNGIRNRILYREEELSSGDRLMVAKNNYYWTANCKEMDFIANGEIIQVMRVRRVTEMYGFRFADITARFQDYDLEIDLKILLDTLQTD
;
A
#
# COMPACT_ATOMS: atom_id res chain seq x y z
N SER A 1 0.12 7.12 10.14
CA SER A 1 0.39 6.30 11.32
C SER A 1 1.71 5.52 11.24
N MET A 2 2.42 5.57 10.12
CA MET A 2 3.74 4.91 9.97
C MET A 2 4.92 5.82 10.35
N ILE A 3 4.67 6.99 10.90
CA ILE A 3 5.73 7.91 11.31
C ILE A 3 6.34 7.44 12.62
N ALA A 4 7.62 7.12 12.59
CA ALA A 4 8.40 6.63 13.72
C ALA A 4 9.83 7.18 13.68
N ASN A 5 10.55 7.02 14.80
CA ASN A 5 11.96 7.41 14.93
C ASN A 5 12.94 6.27 14.67
N GLU A 6 12.46 5.09 14.31
CA GLU A 6 13.31 3.91 14.06
C GLU A 6 12.95 3.30 12.72
N GLY A 7 13.94 3.09 11.88
CA GLY A 7 13.82 2.44 10.58
C GLY A 7 14.79 1.26 10.47
N LEU A 8 14.38 0.20 9.77
CA LEU A 8 15.17 -1.01 9.56
C LEU A 8 16.14 -0.92 8.38
N ASP A 9 16.05 0.12 7.55
CA ASP A 9 16.83 0.22 6.32
C ASP A 9 18.18 0.91 6.53
N SER A 10 19.20 0.36 5.89
CA SER A 10 20.56 0.90 5.82
C SER A 10 20.67 2.26 5.11
N PHE A 11 19.59 2.74 4.51
CA PHE A 11 19.49 4.07 3.92
C PHE A 11 18.63 4.96 4.81
N VAL A 12 19.29 5.65 5.73
CA VAL A 12 18.64 6.60 6.63
C VAL A 12 18.53 7.93 5.90
N PHE A 13 17.31 8.38 5.63
CA PHE A 13 17.05 9.74 5.17
C PHE A 13 16.93 10.67 6.40
N GLY A 14 17.56 11.85 6.31
CA GLY A 14 17.57 12.80 7.42
C GLY A 14 18.37 12.28 8.62
N SER A 15 17.85 12.48 9.81
CA SER A 15 18.45 11.98 11.06
C SER A 15 18.14 10.51 11.35
N GLY A 16 17.27 9.88 10.55
CA GLY A 16 16.69 8.56 10.82
C GLY A 16 15.56 8.58 11.85
N ARG A 17 15.22 9.74 12.38
CA ARG A 17 14.19 9.96 13.40
C ARG A 17 13.09 10.85 12.83
N LEU A 18 12.29 10.28 11.96
CA LEU A 18 11.32 11.01 11.14
C LEU A 18 10.33 11.85 11.97
N LEU A 19 9.86 11.35 13.10
CA LEU A 19 8.95 12.09 13.98
C LEU A 19 9.63 13.32 14.59
N ASP A 20 10.88 13.18 15.03
CA ASP A 20 11.68 14.29 15.58
C ASP A 20 11.93 15.35 14.51
N ASP A 21 12.35 14.91 13.31
CA ASP A 21 12.60 15.79 12.16
C ASP A 21 11.34 16.56 11.77
N LEU A 22 10.18 15.89 11.73
CA LEU A 22 8.90 16.51 11.41
C LEU A 22 8.51 17.56 12.46
N ILE A 23 8.61 17.23 13.74
CA ILE A 23 8.28 18.15 14.83
C ILE A 23 9.22 19.36 14.79
N GLN A 24 10.52 19.13 14.65
CA GLN A 24 11.50 20.19 14.56
C GLN A 24 11.23 21.10 13.35
N TYR A 25 10.94 20.53 12.19
CA TYR A 25 10.63 21.28 10.98
C TYR A 25 9.39 22.17 11.17
N VAL A 26 8.28 21.61 11.65
CA VAL A 26 7.02 22.35 11.81
C VAL A 26 7.18 23.48 12.83
N TYR A 27 7.80 23.21 13.96
CA TYR A 27 7.93 24.18 15.05
C TYR A 27 9.16 25.11 14.95
N SER A 28 9.96 24.96 13.88
CA SER A 28 10.92 26.00 13.48
C SER A 28 10.25 27.20 12.78
N GLY A 29 9.02 27.03 12.29
CA GLY A 29 8.23 28.10 11.69
C GLY A 29 7.43 28.89 12.73
N GLU A 30 7.08 30.13 12.39
CA GLU A 30 6.27 31.00 13.27
C GLU A 30 4.79 30.60 13.16
N ASN A 31 4.10 30.48 14.32
CA ASN A 31 2.67 30.18 14.44
C ASN A 31 2.22 28.87 13.74
N CYS A 32 3.13 27.95 13.52
CA CYS A 32 2.81 26.67 12.94
C CYS A 32 2.15 25.72 13.94
N ARG A 33 1.26 24.87 13.43
CA ARG A 33 0.59 23.82 14.20
C ARG A 33 0.65 22.51 13.40
N LEU A 34 0.70 21.39 14.11
CA LEU A 34 0.72 20.06 13.52
C LEU A 34 -0.59 19.32 13.85
N ILE A 35 -1.20 18.73 12.84
CA ILE A 35 -2.33 17.82 13.01
C ILE A 35 -1.87 16.44 12.56
N LEU A 36 -1.84 15.49 13.50
CA LEU A 36 -1.52 14.10 13.24
C LEU A 36 -2.83 13.31 13.20
N MET A 37 -3.06 12.62 12.10
CA MET A 37 -4.27 11.80 11.87
C MET A 37 -3.87 10.36 11.61
N GLY A 38 -4.61 9.43 12.19
CA GLY A 38 -4.38 8.01 11.97
C GLY A 38 -5.43 7.15 12.63
N ASP A 39 -5.28 5.86 12.46
CA ASP A 39 -6.15 4.84 13.06
C ASP A 39 -5.27 3.82 13.79
N VAL A 40 -5.45 3.70 15.09
CA VAL A 40 -4.70 2.74 15.94
C VAL A 40 -5.01 1.28 15.62
N ALA A 41 -6.09 0.99 14.90
CA ALA A 41 -6.41 -0.34 14.43
C ALA A 41 -5.74 -0.70 13.07
N GLN A 42 -5.08 0.26 12.41
CA GLN A 42 -4.26 -0.01 11.23
C GLN A 42 -2.86 -0.47 11.62
N LEU A 43 -2.13 -1.03 10.64
CA LEU A 43 -0.77 -1.53 10.87
C LEU A 43 0.12 -0.40 11.41
N PRO A 44 0.82 -0.64 12.53
CA PRO A 44 1.80 0.30 13.08
C PRO A 44 3.08 0.33 12.22
N PRO A 45 4.04 1.21 12.53
CA PRO A 45 5.38 1.13 11.96
C PRO A 45 6.02 -0.23 12.18
N VAL A 46 6.91 -0.62 11.27
CA VAL A 46 7.58 -1.93 11.32
C VAL A 46 8.29 -2.11 12.65
N MET A 47 8.12 -3.29 13.27
CA MET A 47 8.66 -3.67 14.60
C MET A 47 8.09 -2.87 15.78
N GLN A 48 7.03 -2.09 15.59
CA GLN A 48 6.35 -1.38 16.68
C GLN A 48 4.93 -1.92 16.89
N THR A 49 4.42 -1.79 18.09
CA THR A 49 3.05 -2.21 18.44
C THR A 49 2.03 -1.08 18.22
N GLU A 50 2.50 0.16 18.23
CA GLU A 50 1.68 1.36 17.98
C GLU A 50 2.50 2.44 17.29
N SER A 51 1.82 3.42 16.69
CA SER A 51 2.50 4.57 16.07
C SER A 51 2.83 5.63 17.13
N PRO A 52 4.11 6.01 17.33
CA PRO A 52 4.49 7.08 18.24
C PRO A 52 3.82 8.42 17.92
N ALA A 53 3.54 8.67 16.65
CA ALA A 53 2.86 9.88 16.18
C ALA A 53 1.38 9.97 16.60
N LEU A 54 0.78 8.87 17.05
CA LEU A 54 -0.60 8.83 17.55
C LEU A 54 -0.65 8.65 19.09
N ASN A 55 0.48 8.60 19.75
CA ASN A 55 0.52 8.46 21.21
C ASN A 55 0.66 9.84 21.87
N PRO A 56 -0.39 10.32 22.59
CA PRO A 56 -0.36 11.65 23.21
C PRO A 56 0.75 11.83 24.25
N GLU A 57 1.13 10.76 24.98
CA GLU A 57 2.20 10.83 25.99
C GLU A 57 3.56 11.07 25.33
N ILE A 58 3.84 10.39 24.23
CA ILE A 58 5.07 10.60 23.47
C ILE A 58 5.12 12.04 22.93
N LEU A 59 4.01 12.53 22.39
CA LEU A 59 3.93 13.89 21.86
C LEU A 59 4.08 14.97 22.95
N ARG A 60 3.55 14.75 24.15
CA ARG A 60 3.76 15.65 25.29
C ARG A 60 5.22 15.69 25.74
N GLY A 61 5.98 14.60 25.52
CA GLY A 61 7.41 14.54 25.78
C GLY A 61 8.25 15.56 24.98
N TYR A 62 7.72 16.11 23.87
CA TYR A 62 8.33 17.21 23.13
C TYR A 62 7.96 18.60 23.66
N ASN A 63 7.40 18.70 24.86
CA ASN A 63 6.88 19.94 25.47
C ASN A 63 5.76 20.61 24.64
N LEU A 64 4.99 19.81 23.89
CA LEU A 64 3.88 20.27 23.08
C LEU A 64 2.56 20.21 23.86
N GLN A 65 1.69 21.19 23.62
CA GLN A 65 0.30 21.10 24.06
C GLN A 65 -0.47 20.23 23.08
N VAL A 66 -0.96 19.08 23.56
CA VAL A 66 -1.60 18.06 22.73
C VAL A 66 -3.08 17.94 23.08
N TRP A 67 -3.93 18.07 22.05
CA TRP A 67 -5.36 17.77 22.13
C TRP A 67 -5.64 16.50 21.33
N GLU A 68 -6.45 15.62 21.88
CA GLU A 68 -6.83 14.37 21.26
C GLU A 68 -8.33 14.37 20.97
N ILE A 69 -8.70 13.98 19.75
CA ILE A 69 -10.08 13.81 19.32
C ILE A 69 -10.22 12.44 18.65
N ALA A 70 -11.12 11.61 19.17
CA ALA A 70 -11.45 10.33 18.57
C ALA A 70 -12.73 10.43 17.72
N LEU A 71 -12.63 10.12 16.42
CA LEU A 71 -13.76 9.97 15.52
C LEU A 71 -14.23 8.51 15.58
N THR A 72 -15.43 8.29 16.08
CA THR A 72 -15.99 6.94 16.32
C THR A 72 -17.08 6.53 15.35
N GLN A 73 -17.68 7.48 14.64
CA GLN A 73 -18.77 7.19 13.70
C GLN A 73 -18.23 6.76 12.34
N VAL A 74 -18.68 5.62 11.85
CA VAL A 74 -18.38 5.12 10.50
C VAL A 74 -19.45 5.65 9.53
N VAL A 75 -19.02 6.33 8.48
CA VAL A 75 -19.93 6.99 7.50
C VAL A 75 -19.90 6.28 6.14
N ARG A 76 -18.85 5.49 5.85
CA ARG A 76 -18.60 4.96 4.50
C ARG A 76 -19.42 3.73 4.12
N GLN A 77 -20.00 3.02 5.06
CA GLN A 77 -20.68 1.75 4.82
C GLN A 77 -22.07 1.76 5.46
N SER A 78 -23.00 1.01 4.86
CA SER A 78 -24.34 0.84 5.41
C SER A 78 -24.32 0.01 6.69
N GLU A 79 -25.32 0.17 7.54
CA GLU A 79 -25.49 -0.61 8.77
C GLU A 79 -25.63 -2.13 8.51
N ASP A 80 -26.11 -2.51 7.31
CA ASP A 80 -26.28 -3.91 6.88
C ASP A 80 -24.99 -4.54 6.31
N SER A 81 -23.84 -3.82 6.33
CA SER A 81 -22.58 -4.33 5.79
C SER A 81 -21.93 -5.37 6.70
N GLY A 82 -21.67 -6.55 6.16
CA GLY A 82 -20.91 -7.61 6.82
C GLY A 82 -19.45 -7.24 7.03
N ILE A 83 -18.88 -6.42 6.15
CA ILE A 83 -17.53 -5.88 6.29
C ILE A 83 -17.47 -4.97 7.51
N LEU A 84 -18.39 -4.00 7.62
CA LEU A 84 -18.46 -3.09 8.76
C LEU A 84 -18.71 -3.84 10.07
N PHE A 85 -19.64 -4.78 10.07
CA PHE A 85 -19.96 -5.59 11.26
C PHE A 85 -18.73 -6.32 11.80
N ASN A 86 -18.02 -7.05 10.92
CA ASN A 86 -16.82 -7.80 11.33
C ASN A 86 -15.65 -6.88 11.70
N ALA A 87 -15.45 -5.79 10.99
CA ALA A 87 -14.41 -4.81 11.31
C ALA A 87 -14.65 -4.15 12.68
N THR A 88 -15.91 -3.80 13.00
CA THR A 88 -16.28 -3.24 14.30
C THR A 88 -16.03 -4.23 15.43
N ARG A 89 -16.47 -5.50 15.26
CA ARG A 89 -16.20 -6.56 16.25
C ARG A 89 -14.70 -6.76 16.52
N LEU A 90 -13.88 -6.77 15.47
CA LEU A 90 -12.42 -6.89 15.63
C LEU A 90 -11.83 -5.67 16.34
N ARG A 91 -12.28 -4.48 16.01
CA ARG A 91 -11.85 -3.22 16.66
C ARG A 91 -12.21 -3.19 18.13
N ASP A 92 -13.43 -3.60 18.48
CA ASP A 92 -13.88 -3.67 19.88
C ASP A 92 -13.10 -4.72 20.66
N ALA A 93 -12.81 -5.88 20.07
CA ALA A 93 -11.98 -6.90 20.68
C ALA A 93 -10.55 -6.43 20.94
N LEU A 94 -9.94 -5.67 19.99
CA LEU A 94 -8.64 -5.03 20.18
C LEU A 94 -8.67 -4.04 21.33
N ARG A 95 -9.66 -3.15 21.36
CA ARG A 95 -9.82 -2.12 22.41
C ARG A 95 -9.99 -2.73 23.79
N ASN A 96 -10.73 -3.84 23.90
CA ASN A 96 -11.04 -4.52 25.16
C ASN A 96 -9.99 -5.59 25.51
N HIS A 97 -8.93 -5.74 24.75
CA HIS A 97 -7.91 -6.79 24.91
C HIS A 97 -8.48 -8.22 24.97
N THR A 98 -9.56 -8.47 24.23
CA THR A 98 -10.27 -9.77 24.16
C THR A 98 -10.08 -10.48 22.83
N VAL A 99 -9.00 -10.15 22.11
CA VAL A 99 -8.72 -10.73 20.79
C VAL A 99 -8.40 -12.22 20.94
N GLU A 100 -9.19 -13.07 20.29
CA GLU A 100 -8.84 -14.47 20.11
C GLU A 100 -7.69 -14.61 19.11
N ILE A 101 -6.85 -15.64 19.25
CA ILE A 101 -5.72 -15.93 18.33
C ILE A 101 -6.23 -16.07 16.88
N PHE A 102 -7.42 -16.66 16.71
CA PHE A 102 -8.10 -16.78 15.41
C PHE A 102 -9.54 -16.23 15.53
N PRO A 103 -9.74 -14.94 15.29
CA PRO A 103 -11.07 -14.34 15.37
C PRO A 103 -12.01 -14.97 14.33
N LYS A 104 -13.21 -15.34 14.76
CA LYS A 104 -14.25 -15.90 13.88
C LYS A 104 -15.01 -14.76 13.22
N LEU A 105 -15.01 -14.74 11.89
CA LEU A 105 -15.79 -13.81 11.11
C LEU A 105 -17.21 -14.34 10.90
N GLN A 106 -18.21 -13.48 11.01
CA GLN A 106 -19.60 -13.81 10.70
C GLN A 106 -19.87 -13.56 9.22
N LEU A 107 -20.18 -14.61 8.48
CA LEU A 107 -20.42 -14.56 7.05
C LEU A 107 -21.92 -14.59 6.71
N LYS A 108 -22.72 -15.32 7.54
CA LYS A 108 -24.15 -15.48 7.29
C LYS A 108 -24.93 -14.20 7.57
N GLY A 109 -25.83 -13.88 6.66
CA GLY A 109 -26.74 -12.74 6.79
C GLY A 109 -26.25 -11.48 6.06
N PHE A 110 -25.12 -11.52 5.40
CA PHE A 110 -24.55 -10.41 4.65
C PHE A 110 -24.38 -10.75 3.18
N SER A 111 -24.70 -9.82 2.28
CA SER A 111 -24.56 -9.97 0.83
C SER A 111 -23.20 -9.49 0.33
N ASP A 112 -22.55 -8.63 1.07
CA ASP A 112 -21.26 -7.98 0.74
C ASP A 112 -20.04 -8.76 1.27
N PHE A 113 -20.25 -9.88 1.96
CA PHE A 113 -19.19 -10.64 2.61
C PHE A 113 -19.40 -12.14 2.47
N THR A 114 -18.65 -12.78 1.57
CA THR A 114 -18.80 -14.20 1.24
C THR A 114 -17.50 -14.97 1.43
N LYS A 115 -17.61 -16.28 1.59
CA LYS A 115 -16.46 -17.19 1.61
C LYS A 115 -16.33 -17.85 0.26
N VAL A 116 -15.13 -17.84 -0.29
CA VAL A 116 -14.76 -18.55 -1.51
C VAL A 116 -13.87 -19.74 -1.15
N ASN A 117 -14.12 -20.90 -1.73
CA ASN A 117 -13.25 -22.07 -1.58
C ASN A 117 -12.04 -21.95 -2.50
N GLY A 118 -10.93 -22.65 -2.17
CA GLY A 118 -9.68 -22.53 -2.92
C GLY A 118 -9.77 -23.03 -4.37
N ASP A 119 -10.62 -23.99 -4.65
CA ASP A 119 -10.92 -24.53 -5.99
C ASP A 119 -11.72 -23.56 -6.87
N GLU A 120 -12.58 -22.74 -6.27
CA GLU A 120 -13.40 -21.72 -6.94
C GLU A 120 -12.66 -20.37 -7.10
N LEU A 121 -11.52 -20.18 -6.45
CA LEU A 121 -10.86 -18.89 -6.31
C LEU A 121 -10.53 -18.23 -7.65
N ILE A 122 -10.03 -18.99 -8.61
CA ILE A 122 -9.63 -18.45 -9.93
C ILE A 122 -10.85 -17.96 -10.70
N GLU A 123 -11.97 -18.71 -10.63
CA GLU A 123 -13.22 -18.35 -11.29
C GLU A 123 -13.82 -17.09 -10.66
N GLU A 124 -13.77 -16.98 -9.32
CA GLU A 124 -14.27 -15.80 -8.61
C GLU A 124 -13.42 -14.55 -8.89
N ILE A 125 -12.10 -14.66 -8.96
CA ILE A 125 -11.25 -13.54 -9.36
C ILE A 125 -11.55 -13.12 -10.81
N SER A 126 -11.66 -14.07 -11.73
CA SER A 126 -12.00 -13.80 -13.12
C SER A 126 -13.38 -13.12 -13.27
N SER A 127 -14.36 -13.61 -12.49
CA SER A 127 -15.69 -13.03 -12.42
C SER A 127 -15.68 -11.61 -11.84
N ALA A 128 -14.89 -11.36 -10.79
CA ALA A 128 -14.74 -10.04 -10.19
C ALA A 128 -14.12 -9.04 -11.19
N TYR A 129 -13.07 -9.46 -11.91
CA TYR A 129 -12.47 -8.64 -12.98
C TYR A 129 -13.44 -8.34 -14.12
N SER A 130 -14.28 -9.29 -14.49
CA SER A 130 -15.27 -9.11 -15.53
C SER A 130 -16.41 -8.18 -15.11
N ARG A 131 -16.81 -8.20 -13.85
CA ARG A 131 -17.92 -7.39 -13.33
C ARG A 131 -17.50 -5.97 -12.96
N ASN A 132 -16.37 -5.84 -12.28
CA ASN A 132 -15.96 -4.59 -11.65
C ASN A 132 -14.74 -3.95 -12.34
N GLY A 133 -13.99 -4.72 -13.12
CA GLY A 133 -12.70 -4.30 -13.66
C GLY A 133 -11.53 -4.66 -12.73
N MET A 134 -10.34 -4.76 -13.31
CA MET A 134 -9.11 -5.03 -12.56
C MET A 134 -8.74 -3.88 -11.61
N GLU A 135 -9.14 -2.66 -11.94
CA GLU A 135 -8.82 -1.45 -11.17
C GLU A 135 -9.62 -1.37 -9.87
N GLU A 136 -10.85 -1.88 -9.91
CA GLU A 136 -11.76 -1.91 -8.77
C GLU A 136 -11.66 -3.23 -7.96
N THR A 137 -10.74 -4.12 -8.34
CA THR A 137 -10.57 -5.42 -7.68
C THR A 137 -9.18 -5.56 -7.07
N MET A 138 -9.11 -5.81 -5.77
CA MET A 138 -7.86 -5.96 -5.05
C MET A 138 -7.79 -7.29 -4.30
N ILE A 139 -6.63 -7.97 -4.36
CA ILE A 139 -6.34 -9.18 -3.59
C ILE A 139 -5.38 -8.81 -2.47
N ILE A 140 -5.83 -8.98 -1.24
CA ILE A 140 -5.03 -8.71 -0.05
C ILE A 140 -4.41 -10.02 0.43
N SER A 141 -3.10 -10.06 0.56
CA SER A 141 -2.34 -11.22 1.03
C SER A 141 -1.47 -10.89 2.24
N ARG A 142 -1.07 -11.93 2.97
CA ARG A 142 -0.27 -11.78 4.20
C ARG A 142 1.19 -11.40 3.93
N SER A 143 1.75 -11.74 2.78
CA SER A 143 3.18 -11.57 2.50
C SER A 143 3.43 -11.31 1.03
N ASN A 144 4.56 -10.67 0.71
CA ASN A 144 5.01 -10.44 -0.67
C ASN A 144 5.13 -11.76 -1.45
N LYS A 145 5.68 -12.80 -0.83
CA LYS A 145 5.75 -14.13 -1.44
C LYS A 145 4.38 -14.66 -1.90
N ARG A 146 3.33 -14.49 -1.08
CA ARG A 146 1.98 -14.86 -1.49
C ARG A 146 1.42 -13.94 -2.56
N ALA A 147 1.70 -12.64 -2.49
CA ALA A 147 1.31 -11.69 -3.52
C ALA A 147 1.91 -12.08 -4.88
N THR A 148 3.20 -12.42 -4.92
CA THR A 148 3.89 -12.90 -6.14
C THR A 148 3.23 -14.18 -6.70
N ILE A 149 2.87 -15.14 -5.84
CA ILE A 149 2.16 -16.36 -6.28
C ILE A 149 0.80 -16.02 -6.92
N TYR A 150 0.02 -15.12 -6.29
CA TYR A 150 -1.26 -14.67 -6.85
C TYR A 150 -1.07 -13.91 -8.15
N ASN A 151 -0.12 -12.98 -8.22
CA ASN A 151 0.17 -12.20 -9.43
C ASN A 151 0.54 -13.11 -10.60
N ASN A 152 1.42 -14.08 -10.39
CA ASN A 152 1.79 -15.05 -11.42
C ASN A 152 0.61 -15.95 -11.82
N GLY A 153 -0.19 -16.39 -10.86
CA GLY A 153 -1.41 -17.17 -11.12
C GLY A 153 -2.43 -16.40 -11.96
N ILE A 154 -2.65 -15.13 -11.65
CA ILE A 154 -3.56 -14.23 -12.39
C ILE A 154 -3.01 -13.97 -13.80
N ARG A 155 -1.73 -13.61 -13.92
CA ARG A 155 -1.10 -13.39 -15.23
C ARG A 155 -1.25 -14.60 -16.15
N ASN A 156 -0.95 -15.79 -15.66
CA ASN A 156 -0.94 -17.00 -16.47
C ASN A 156 -2.35 -17.54 -16.75
N ARG A 157 -3.23 -17.59 -15.75
CA ARG A 157 -4.51 -18.30 -15.84
C ARG A 157 -5.69 -17.44 -16.21
N ILE A 158 -5.65 -16.14 -15.88
CA ILE A 158 -6.76 -15.20 -16.12
C ILE A 158 -6.42 -14.27 -17.29
N LEU A 159 -5.19 -13.72 -17.31
CA LEU A 159 -4.77 -12.75 -18.31
C LEU A 159 -4.05 -13.41 -19.53
N TYR A 160 -3.75 -14.72 -19.44
CA TYR A 160 -3.06 -15.50 -20.48
C TYR A 160 -1.74 -14.86 -20.95
N ARG A 161 -0.96 -14.33 -19.98
CA ARG A 161 0.34 -13.70 -20.23
C ARG A 161 1.45 -14.64 -19.81
N GLU A 162 2.20 -15.17 -20.77
CA GLU A 162 3.29 -16.12 -20.50
C GLU A 162 4.66 -15.45 -20.41
N GLU A 163 4.84 -14.29 -21.06
CA GLU A 163 6.11 -13.55 -21.03
C GLU A 163 6.37 -12.93 -19.66
N GLU A 164 7.64 -12.73 -19.31
CA GLU A 164 8.07 -12.13 -18.04
C GLU A 164 7.48 -10.74 -17.81
N LEU A 165 7.35 -9.97 -18.89
CA LEU A 165 6.73 -8.64 -18.92
C LEU A 165 5.96 -8.44 -20.21
N SER A 166 4.71 -8.03 -20.11
CA SER A 166 3.82 -7.82 -21.25
C SER A 166 3.17 -6.45 -21.22
N SER A 167 2.76 -5.96 -22.40
CA SER A 167 1.90 -4.77 -22.48
C SER A 167 0.61 -5.01 -21.69
N GLY A 168 0.16 -4.00 -20.95
CA GLY A 168 -0.98 -4.07 -20.05
C GLY A 168 -0.65 -4.58 -18.64
N ASP A 169 0.58 -5.03 -18.35
CA ASP A 169 0.99 -5.34 -16.97
C ASP A 169 0.96 -4.10 -16.11
N ARG A 170 0.59 -4.30 -14.84
CA ARG A 170 0.63 -3.25 -13.80
C ARG A 170 1.82 -3.53 -12.90
N LEU A 171 2.65 -2.53 -12.69
CA LEU A 171 3.83 -2.60 -11.85
C LEU A 171 3.72 -1.57 -10.73
N MET A 172 4.19 -1.94 -9.56
CA MET A 172 4.36 -1.01 -8.45
C MET A 172 5.80 -0.53 -8.39
N VAL A 173 5.97 0.78 -8.29
CA VAL A 173 7.29 1.40 -8.14
C VAL A 173 7.86 1.06 -6.77
N ALA A 174 9.04 0.46 -6.72
CA ALA A 174 9.67 0.00 -5.48
C ALA A 174 10.53 1.07 -4.79
N LYS A 175 10.96 2.11 -5.52
CA LYS A 175 11.80 3.21 -5.00
C LYS A 175 11.50 4.50 -5.72
N ASN A 176 11.60 5.63 -5.00
CA ASN A 176 11.52 6.96 -5.61
C ASN A 176 12.55 7.11 -6.72
N ASN A 177 12.14 7.73 -7.83
CA ASN A 177 13.02 8.02 -8.95
C ASN A 177 12.80 9.45 -9.44
N TYR A 178 13.88 10.21 -9.54
CA TYR A 178 13.91 11.62 -9.94
C TYR A 178 14.51 11.82 -11.36
N TYR A 179 15.08 10.78 -11.92
CA TYR A 179 15.80 10.85 -13.18
C TYR A 179 14.86 10.90 -14.39
N TRP A 180 13.86 10.03 -14.41
CA TRP A 180 12.98 9.89 -15.58
C TRP A 180 11.98 11.03 -15.73
N THR A 181 11.77 11.82 -14.69
CA THR A 181 10.87 12.97 -14.67
C THR A 181 11.58 14.31 -14.78
N ALA A 182 12.92 14.33 -14.93
CA ALA A 182 13.71 15.56 -14.93
C ALA A 182 13.27 16.63 -15.96
N ASN A 183 12.60 16.22 -17.04
CA ASN A 183 12.07 17.11 -18.08
C ASN A 183 10.52 17.11 -18.11
N CYS A 184 9.87 16.53 -17.11
CA CYS A 184 8.42 16.48 -17.00
C CYS A 184 7.93 17.67 -16.17
N LYS A 185 6.88 18.35 -16.63
CA LYS A 185 6.28 19.48 -15.89
C LYS A 185 5.15 19.04 -14.98
N GLU A 186 4.57 17.91 -15.31
CA GLU A 186 3.39 17.34 -14.65
C GLU A 186 3.75 16.53 -13.42
N MET A 187 5.01 16.09 -13.31
CA MET A 187 5.48 15.19 -12.26
C MET A 187 6.92 15.50 -11.87
N ASP A 188 7.16 15.81 -10.60
CA ASP A 188 8.51 16.12 -10.09
C ASP A 188 9.37 14.86 -9.91
N PHE A 189 8.77 13.75 -9.51
CA PHE A 189 9.44 12.46 -9.33
C PHE A 189 8.42 11.32 -9.37
N ILE A 190 8.91 10.10 -9.66
CA ILE A 190 8.11 8.87 -9.56
C ILE A 190 8.18 8.37 -8.12
N ALA A 191 7.04 8.25 -7.46
CA ALA A 191 6.98 7.88 -6.04
C ALA A 191 7.04 6.36 -5.82
N ASN A 192 7.67 5.95 -4.73
CA ASN A 192 7.54 4.58 -4.22
C ASN A 192 6.06 4.27 -3.91
N GLY A 193 5.60 3.11 -4.34
CA GLY A 193 4.20 2.66 -4.17
C GLY A 193 3.26 3.08 -5.30
N GLU A 194 3.72 3.90 -6.25
CA GLU A 194 2.92 4.31 -7.40
C GLU A 194 2.68 3.14 -8.35
N ILE A 195 1.47 3.06 -8.90
CA ILE A 195 1.10 2.01 -9.86
C ILE A 195 1.18 2.55 -11.27
N ILE A 196 1.96 1.88 -12.10
CA ILE A 196 2.12 2.18 -13.52
C ILE A 196 1.59 1.04 -14.39
N GLN A 197 1.11 1.37 -15.59
CA GLN A 197 0.73 0.39 -16.58
C GLN A 197 1.76 0.35 -17.71
N VAL A 198 2.22 -0.85 -18.07
CA VAL A 198 3.12 -1.06 -19.20
C VAL A 198 2.33 -0.92 -20.49
N MET A 199 2.58 0.15 -21.26
CA MET A 199 1.93 0.36 -22.56
C MET A 199 2.66 -0.39 -23.66
N ARG A 200 4.00 -0.40 -23.60
CA ARG A 200 4.84 -1.08 -24.59
C ARG A 200 6.14 -1.55 -23.95
N VAL A 201 6.56 -2.76 -24.28
CA VAL A 201 7.91 -3.27 -24.05
C VAL A 201 8.70 -3.09 -25.35
N ARG A 202 9.81 -2.36 -25.32
CA ARG A 202 10.59 -2.03 -26.53
C ARG A 202 11.78 -2.93 -26.70
N ARG A 203 12.62 -3.03 -25.68
CA ARG A 203 13.90 -3.73 -25.75
C ARG A 203 14.25 -4.28 -24.39
N VAL A 204 14.78 -5.49 -24.39
CA VAL A 204 15.44 -6.08 -23.21
C VAL A 204 16.95 -6.04 -23.44
N THR A 205 17.70 -5.59 -22.44
CA THR A 205 19.17 -5.51 -22.45
C THR A 205 19.75 -6.09 -21.19
N GLU A 206 20.88 -6.73 -21.30
CA GLU A 206 21.66 -7.20 -20.17
C GLU A 206 22.89 -6.31 -19.98
N MET A 207 23.09 -5.79 -18.78
CA MET A 207 24.25 -4.97 -18.40
C MET A 207 24.67 -5.30 -16.98
N TYR A 208 25.96 -5.50 -16.76
CA TYR A 208 26.53 -5.78 -15.42
C TYR A 208 25.93 -7.00 -14.72
N GLY A 209 25.44 -7.98 -15.49
CA GLY A 209 24.78 -9.18 -14.94
C GLY A 209 23.33 -8.97 -14.52
N PHE A 210 22.72 -7.83 -14.83
CA PHE A 210 21.32 -7.51 -14.60
C PHE A 210 20.55 -7.35 -15.92
N ARG A 211 19.28 -7.71 -15.92
CA ARG A 211 18.41 -7.58 -17.08
C ARG A 211 17.48 -6.39 -16.94
N PHE A 212 17.45 -5.58 -17.97
CA PHE A 212 16.65 -4.36 -18.02
C PHE A 212 15.68 -4.39 -19.20
N ALA A 213 14.50 -3.81 -19.03
CA ALA A 213 13.57 -3.55 -20.11
C ALA A 213 13.34 -2.05 -20.30
N ASP A 214 13.45 -1.59 -21.54
CA ASP A 214 13.00 -0.27 -21.95
C ASP A 214 11.49 -0.35 -22.23
N ILE A 215 10.69 0.41 -21.50
CA ILE A 215 9.24 0.41 -21.58
C ILE A 215 8.68 1.82 -21.78
N THR A 216 7.48 1.90 -22.34
CA THR A 216 6.62 3.07 -22.18
C THR A 216 5.62 2.72 -21.09
N ALA A 217 5.59 3.50 -20.02
CA ALA A 217 4.70 3.32 -18.86
C ALA A 217 3.70 4.47 -18.79
N ARG A 218 2.44 4.15 -18.49
CA ARG A 218 1.37 5.11 -18.23
C ARG A 218 1.15 5.26 -16.74
N PHE A 219 1.14 6.49 -16.29
CA PHE A 219 0.81 6.91 -14.92
C PHE A 219 -0.64 7.33 -14.88
N GLN A 220 -1.50 6.53 -14.26
CA GLN A 220 -2.96 6.72 -14.32
C GLN A 220 -3.40 8.04 -13.69
N ASP A 221 -2.83 8.41 -12.54
CA ASP A 221 -3.21 9.60 -11.80
C ASP A 221 -2.85 10.92 -12.52
N TYR A 222 -1.92 10.85 -13.47
CA TYR A 222 -1.42 12.03 -14.21
C TYR A 222 -1.84 12.01 -15.69
N ASP A 223 -2.47 10.94 -16.17
CA ASP A 223 -2.73 10.68 -17.59
C ASP A 223 -1.49 10.91 -18.50
N LEU A 224 -0.34 10.46 -18.00
CA LEU A 224 0.98 10.74 -18.55
C LEU A 224 1.67 9.43 -18.96
N GLU A 225 2.32 9.43 -20.14
CA GLU A 225 3.17 8.33 -20.59
C GLU A 225 4.63 8.73 -20.57
N ILE A 226 5.47 7.94 -19.92
CA ILE A 226 6.92 8.16 -19.82
C ILE A 226 7.66 6.93 -20.32
N ASP A 227 8.71 7.15 -21.10
CA ASP A 227 9.67 6.13 -21.46
C ASP A 227 10.68 5.97 -20.33
N LEU A 228 10.80 4.76 -19.80
CA LEU A 228 11.69 4.47 -18.70
C LEU A 228 12.32 3.07 -18.81
N LYS A 229 13.33 2.83 -18.01
CA LYS A 229 14.03 1.54 -17.92
C LYS A 229 13.73 0.90 -16.56
N ILE A 230 13.28 -0.33 -16.58
CA ILE A 230 13.02 -1.12 -15.38
C ILE A 230 14.01 -2.27 -15.25
N LEU A 231 14.26 -2.68 -14.02
CA LEU A 231 15.08 -3.84 -13.68
C LEU A 231 14.18 -5.09 -13.61
N LEU A 232 14.29 -5.98 -14.60
CA LEU A 232 13.46 -7.19 -14.70
C LEU A 232 13.64 -8.13 -13.53
N ASP A 233 14.86 -8.23 -13.01
CA ASP A 233 15.17 -9.14 -11.91
C ASP A 233 14.39 -8.81 -10.62
N THR A 234 13.84 -7.58 -10.52
CA THR A 234 12.98 -7.19 -9.38
C THR A 234 11.53 -7.66 -9.51
N LEU A 235 11.10 -8.11 -10.69
CA LEU A 235 9.72 -8.56 -10.91
C LEU A 235 9.42 -9.92 -10.27
N GLN A 236 10.45 -10.70 -9.95
CA GLN A 236 10.35 -12.06 -9.43
C GLN A 236 10.96 -12.23 -8.04
N THR A 237 11.49 -11.17 -7.44
CA THR A 237 12.06 -11.24 -6.08
C THR A 237 10.95 -11.34 -5.03
N ASP A 238 11.13 -12.30 -4.13
CA ASP A 238 10.32 -12.53 -2.92
C ASP A 238 10.49 -11.41 -1.88
#